data_973f3a97dac3253cd15d6e8286b45f2d
#
_entry.id   973f3a97dac3253cd15d6e8286b45f2d
#
_cell.length_a   1.000
_cell.length_b   1.000
_cell.length_c   1.000
_cell.angle_alpha   90.00
_cell.angle_beta   90.00
_cell.angle_gamma   90.00
#
_symmetry.space_group_name_H-M   'P 1'
#
loop_
_entity.id
_entity.type
_entity.pdbx_description
1 polymer ?
#
loop_
_entity_poly.entity_id
_entity_poly.type
_entity_poly.pdbx_seq_one_letter_code
_entity_poly.pdbx_strand_id
1 'polypeptide(L)' 'MNPLKITEPIDSTESEEFQEEVNRVIKSLSESYREIVDIKYSTHVFNGWKKCYSAIVLYR' A
#
# COMPACT_ATOMS: atom_id res chain seq x y z
N MET A 1 7.22 -23.14 4.72
CA MET A 1 7.41 -21.67 4.88
C MET A 1 6.79 -20.95 3.69
N ASN A 2 5.93 -19.97 3.97
CA ASN A 2 5.31 -19.21 2.89
C ASN A 2 6.28 -18.16 2.35
N PRO A 3 6.41 -18.06 1.03
CA PRO A 3 7.30 -17.05 0.46
C PRO A 3 6.75 -15.65 0.68
N LEU A 4 7.65 -14.68 0.78
CA LEU A 4 7.29 -13.28 0.89
C LEU A 4 6.70 -12.81 -0.44
N LYS A 5 5.57 -12.11 -0.36
CA LYS A 5 4.87 -11.57 -1.54
C LYS A 5 4.68 -10.08 -1.39
N ILE A 6 4.51 -9.42 -2.51
CA ILE A 6 4.32 -7.97 -2.57
C ILE A 6 3.03 -7.69 -3.34
N THR A 7 2.19 -6.79 -2.80
CA THR A 7 1.01 -6.35 -3.52
C THR A 7 1.39 -5.42 -4.67
N GLU A 8 0.45 -5.16 -5.57
CA GLU A 8 0.64 -4.12 -6.57
C GLU A 8 0.74 -2.77 -5.87
N PRO A 9 1.49 -1.81 -6.44
CA PRO A 9 1.60 -0.50 -5.83
C PRO A 9 0.25 0.19 -5.71
N ILE A 10 0.03 0.81 -4.55
CA ILE A 10 -1.16 1.61 -4.30
C ILE A 10 -0.73 3.07 -4.45
N ASP A 11 -1.29 3.77 -5.42
CA ASP A 11 -0.93 5.15 -5.71
C ASP A 11 -2.16 6.05 -5.64
N SER A 12 -1.99 7.23 -5.08
CA SER A 12 -3.04 8.24 -5.07
C SER A 12 -2.45 9.63 -4.86
N THR A 13 -3.13 10.64 -5.38
CA THR A 13 -2.77 12.02 -5.13
C THR A 13 -3.56 12.63 -3.98
N GLU A 14 -4.57 11.90 -3.48
CA GLU A 14 -5.40 12.32 -2.36
C GLU A 14 -5.06 11.49 -1.14
N SER A 15 -4.66 12.15 -0.05
CA SER A 15 -4.22 11.44 1.15
C SER A 15 -5.32 10.57 1.78
N GLU A 16 -6.55 11.06 1.78
CA GLU A 16 -7.67 10.29 2.33
C GLU A 16 -7.98 9.06 1.49
N GLU A 17 -8.03 9.23 0.16
CA GLU A 17 -8.24 8.10 -0.74
C GLU A 17 -7.11 7.09 -0.63
N PHE A 18 -5.88 7.59 -0.52
CA PHE A 18 -4.72 6.74 -0.35
C PHE A 18 -4.85 5.87 0.92
N GLN A 19 -5.23 6.51 2.03
CA GLN A 19 -5.40 5.80 3.30
C GLN A 19 -6.50 4.75 3.21
N GLU A 20 -7.61 5.07 2.55
CA GLU A 20 -8.70 4.13 2.35
C GLU A 20 -8.27 2.92 1.51
N GLU A 21 -7.50 3.15 0.46
CA GLU A 21 -6.99 2.06 -0.39
C GLU A 21 -6.05 1.16 0.38
N VAL A 22 -5.14 1.74 1.17
CA VAL A 22 -4.22 0.97 2.00
C VAL A 22 -5.01 0.12 3.00
N ASN A 23 -5.99 0.72 3.67
CA ASN A 23 -6.82 0.01 4.64
C ASN A 23 -7.61 -1.13 3.99
N ARG A 24 -8.10 -0.92 2.77
CA ARG A 24 -8.82 -1.94 2.03
C ARG A 24 -7.94 -3.15 1.73
N VAL A 25 -6.71 -2.89 1.29
CA VAL A 25 -5.75 -3.96 1.00
C VAL A 25 -5.40 -4.73 2.27
N ILE A 26 -5.14 -4.01 3.37
CA ILE A 26 -4.82 -4.64 4.65
C ILE A 26 -5.98 -5.53 5.11
N LYS A 27 -7.20 -5.03 5.01
CA LYS A 27 -8.39 -5.78 5.40
C LYS A 27 -8.56 -7.04 4.55
N SER A 28 -8.36 -6.91 3.25
CA SER A 28 -8.48 -8.03 2.32
C SER A 28 -7.47 -9.13 2.65
N LEU A 29 -6.22 -8.75 2.91
CA LEU A 29 -5.19 -9.70 3.28
C LEU A 29 -5.49 -10.39 4.61
N SER A 30 -5.97 -9.61 5.58
CA SER A 30 -6.34 -10.14 6.88
C SER A 30 -7.48 -11.15 6.78
N GLU A 31 -8.48 -10.86 5.96
CA GLU A 31 -9.62 -11.76 5.73
C GLU A 31 -9.19 -13.04 5.01
N SER A 32 -8.11 -12.99 4.26
CA SER A 32 -7.54 -14.16 3.59
C SER A 32 -6.51 -14.89 4.45
N TYR A 33 -6.44 -14.56 5.73
CA TYR A 33 -5.50 -15.18 6.70
C TYR A 33 -4.03 -15.03 6.28
N ARG A 34 -3.72 -13.92 5.62
CA ARG A 34 -2.35 -13.58 5.24
C ARG A 34 -1.67 -12.81 6.36
N GLU A 35 -0.39 -13.08 6.57
CA GLU A 35 0.39 -12.32 7.53
C GLU A 35 1.00 -11.11 6.84
N ILE A 36 0.74 -9.92 7.40
CA ILE A 36 1.33 -8.70 6.89
C ILE A 36 2.69 -8.55 7.57
N VAL A 37 3.73 -8.49 6.75
CA VAL A 37 5.11 -8.41 7.23
C VAL A 37 5.56 -6.97 7.36
N ASP A 38 5.25 -6.15 6.37
CA ASP A 38 5.68 -4.74 6.37
C ASP A 38 4.88 -3.96 5.35
N ILE A 39 4.85 -2.66 5.51
CA ILE A 39 4.24 -1.75 4.56
C ILE A 39 5.29 -0.70 4.22
N LYS A 40 5.61 -0.55 2.95
CA LYS A 40 6.58 0.42 2.48
C LYS A 40 5.84 1.61 1.87
N TYR A 41 6.07 2.78 2.43
CA TYR A 41 5.46 4.02 1.94
C TYR A 41 6.50 4.86 1.22
N SER A 42 6.06 5.57 0.21
CA SER A 42 6.88 6.58 -0.42
C SER A 42 6.01 7.73 -0.89
N THR A 43 6.61 8.90 -1.03
CA THR A 43 5.94 10.07 -1.58
C THR A 43 6.88 10.71 -2.58
N HIS A 44 6.30 11.28 -3.63
CA HIS A 44 7.06 12.04 -4.59
C HIS A 44 6.20 13.18 -5.12
N VAL A 45 6.86 14.19 -5.67
CA VAL A 45 6.18 15.35 -6.23
C VAL A 45 6.33 15.28 -7.74
N PHE A 46 5.20 15.40 -8.45
CA PHE A 46 5.24 15.51 -9.90
C PHE A 46 4.63 16.84 -10.32
N ASN A 47 5.02 17.32 -11.49
CA ASN A 47 4.64 18.63 -12.00
C ASN A 47 5.03 19.78 -11.05
N GLY A 48 6.04 19.54 -10.20
CA GLY A 48 6.58 20.57 -9.33
C GLY A 48 5.75 20.96 -8.11
N TRP A 49 4.52 20.50 -8.00
CA TRP A 49 3.65 20.93 -6.89
C TRP A 49 2.69 19.87 -6.38
N LYS A 50 2.41 18.85 -7.15
CA LYS A 50 1.42 17.85 -6.76
C LYS A 50 2.10 16.64 -6.12
N LYS A 51 1.69 16.29 -4.90
CA LYS A 51 2.19 15.11 -4.21
C LYS A 51 1.47 13.85 -4.67
N CYS A 52 2.24 12.80 -4.84
CA CYS A 52 1.70 11.47 -5.08
C CYS A 52 2.16 10.56 -3.94
N TYR A 53 1.21 9.84 -3.36
CA TYR A 53 1.48 8.88 -2.29
C TYR A 53 1.52 7.49 -2.89
N SER A 54 2.44 6.67 -2.40
CA SER A 54 2.60 5.32 -2.91
C SER A 54 2.88 4.37 -1.76
N ALA A 55 2.35 3.16 -1.85
CA ALA A 55 2.62 2.13 -0.85
C ALA A 55 2.60 0.76 -1.50
N ILE A 56 3.43 -0.13 -0.94
CA ILE A 56 3.36 -1.55 -1.24
C ILE A 56 3.27 -2.29 0.09
N VAL A 57 2.54 -3.39 0.10
CA VAL A 57 2.38 -4.21 1.30
C VAL A 57 3.10 -5.53 1.06
N LEU A 58 3.99 -5.88 2.00
CA LEU A 58 4.70 -7.15 1.99
C LEU A 58 3.95 -8.11 2.90
N TYR A 59 3.65 -9.28 2.39
CA TYR A 59 2.86 -10.28 3.14
C TYR A 59 3.31 -11.69 2.78
N ARG A 60 2.82 -12.65 3.51
CA ARG A 60 3.04 -14.07 3.23
C ARG A 60 1.87 -14.94 3.67
#